data_7b327afaa26148e9548dbea097b37de0
#
_entry.id   7b327afaa26148e9548dbea097b37de0
#
_cell.length_a   1.000
_cell.length_b   1.000
_cell.length_c   1.000
_cell.angle_alpha   90.00
_cell.angle_beta   90.00
_cell.angle_gamma   90.00
#
_symmetry.space_group_name_H-M   'P 1'
#
loop_
_entity.id
_entity.type
_entity.pdbx_description
1 polymer ?
#
loop_
_entity_poly.entity_id
_entity_poly.type
_entity_poly.pdbx_seq_one_letter_code
_entity_poly.pdbx_strand_id
1 'polypeptide(L)'
;MARQAQATVHSRPRRGRICLGGGQGCDPVTGEAGVGACEYFNPFASSYTVLPNSQNVIDSFTAREEIDSKSNLEVIEAFISTELFEMEGGAAGIAFGAQYRYQDLTQDYDALANQDRFSFVIGNPDIYGEQDVYAIFGELALPVSDDLDIQIALRYEDYGGTTGDTIDPKFAVSWRATDDFSLRGSISTSFRAPSIFQRDGGGTSLNQMVDPLTGGAAFAAARSTGNKDLVPEESTAYNLGFSLEPIDDWSIEMDYWNFDFTNLIIAENFQAILNADPQNPDRIVRAGDPLNGPLLQVNLTYVNASSLETSGLDFVSSYKMETEAGTFTPSFNATYILAYDLVDPQAGPVDGVGLRNFSNIGVSTPELRANFGINWESDAFSANIFARYVDSYSDDQNCADGSAFSAACTQGYKAIESHMTWDAQVNIDLGSLFETEEAYILSIGGINLTDENPPQVFTNAGFDSKVHDPRGRQIYARLAIEF
;
A
#
# COMPACT_ATOMS: atom_id res chain seq x y z
N MET A 1 -4.44 19.92 -6.68
CA MET A 1 -4.24 20.82 -7.87
C MET A 1 -2.81 21.32 -7.82
N ALA A 2 -1.92 20.66 -8.53
CA ALA A 2 -0.54 21.12 -8.68
C ALA A 2 -0.44 22.00 -9.91
N ARG A 3 -0.10 23.28 -9.76
CA ARG A 3 0.33 24.12 -10.89
C ARG A 3 1.81 23.81 -11.13
N GLN A 4 2.12 23.29 -12.28
CA GLN A 4 3.49 23.04 -12.67
C GLN A 4 3.93 24.03 -13.73
N ALA A 5 5.15 24.51 -13.59
CA ALA A 5 5.75 25.47 -14.50
C ALA A 5 6.60 24.75 -15.54
N GLN A 6 6.28 24.89 -16.80
CA GLN A 6 7.10 24.45 -17.91
C GLN A 6 8.01 25.60 -18.35
N ALA A 7 9.25 25.61 -17.89
CA ALA A 7 10.23 26.55 -18.41
C ALA A 7 10.74 26.07 -19.77
N THR A 8 10.30 26.70 -20.84
CA THR A 8 10.85 26.47 -22.17
C THR A 8 12.19 27.21 -22.27
N VAL A 9 13.28 26.54 -21.85
CA VAL A 9 14.64 27.06 -22.06
C VAL A 9 15.03 26.73 -23.50
N HIS A 10 14.93 27.71 -24.38
CA HIS A 10 15.45 27.59 -25.74
C HIS A 10 16.91 27.99 -25.77
N SER A 11 17.83 27.03 -25.68
CA SER A 11 19.24 27.23 -25.93
C SER A 11 19.57 26.85 -27.38
N ARG A 12 19.73 27.83 -28.27
CA ARG A 12 20.64 27.68 -29.40
C ARG A 12 21.93 28.43 -29.08
N PRO A 13 23.11 27.80 -29.16
CA PRO A 13 24.37 28.51 -28.92
C PRO A 13 24.68 29.38 -30.15
N ARG A 14 24.20 30.60 -30.14
CA ARG A 14 24.93 31.68 -30.80
C ARG A 14 25.82 32.31 -29.75
N ARG A 15 27.12 32.36 -30.02
CA ARG A 15 28.17 32.85 -29.14
C ARG A 15 27.70 34.02 -28.28
N GLY A 16 27.56 33.79 -27.00
CA GLY A 16 27.66 34.80 -25.96
C GLY A 16 26.38 35.43 -25.42
N ARG A 17 25.16 34.98 -25.74
CA ARG A 17 23.92 35.49 -25.12
C ARG A 17 22.93 34.40 -24.81
N ILE A 18 22.61 34.23 -23.55
CA ILE A 18 21.43 33.45 -23.11
C ILE A 18 20.26 34.45 -23.23
N CYS A 19 19.46 34.35 -24.28
CA CYS A 19 18.24 35.12 -24.40
C CYS A 19 17.09 34.31 -23.84
N LEU A 20 16.64 34.67 -22.64
CA LEU A 20 15.43 34.14 -22.04
C LEU A 20 14.29 35.10 -22.37
N GLY A 21 13.47 34.77 -23.37
CA GLY A 21 12.25 35.48 -23.72
C GLY A 21 11.02 34.59 -23.53
N GLY A 22 9.88 35.14 -23.14
CA GLY A 22 8.61 34.44 -22.96
C GLY A 22 7.43 35.40 -23.19
N GLY A 23 6.22 34.85 -23.16
CA GLY A 23 4.98 35.58 -23.29
C GLY A 23 4.04 34.93 -24.31
N GLN A 24 2.74 35.17 -24.17
CA GLN A 24 1.74 34.71 -25.14
C GLN A 24 1.97 35.42 -26.49
N GLY A 25 2.09 34.62 -27.56
CA GLY A 25 2.40 35.10 -28.88
C GLY A 25 3.91 35.29 -29.19
N CYS A 26 4.79 35.00 -28.23
CA CYS A 26 6.23 34.90 -28.49
C CYS A 26 6.53 33.57 -29.20
N ASP A 27 7.23 33.63 -30.33
CA ASP A 27 7.72 32.44 -31.02
C ASP A 27 8.81 31.78 -30.16
N PRO A 28 8.60 30.55 -29.68
CA PRO A 28 9.53 29.90 -28.78
C PRO A 28 10.86 29.52 -29.43
N VAL A 29 10.95 29.54 -30.76
CA VAL A 29 12.16 29.14 -31.51
C VAL A 29 12.93 30.37 -32.02
N THR A 30 12.23 31.41 -32.43
CA THR A 30 12.82 32.58 -33.10
C THR A 30 12.62 33.87 -32.32
N GLY A 31 11.81 33.87 -31.24
CA GLY A 31 11.50 35.04 -30.45
C GLY A 31 12.71 35.58 -29.72
N GLU A 32 13.04 36.85 -29.94
CA GLU A 32 14.10 37.58 -29.24
C GLU A 32 13.48 38.35 -28.07
N ALA A 33 14.03 38.17 -26.84
CA ALA A 33 13.53 38.81 -25.66
C ALA A 33 13.56 40.37 -25.79
N GLY A 34 12.41 40.99 -25.48
CA GLY A 34 12.21 42.43 -25.61
C GLY A 34 11.79 42.86 -27.00
N VAL A 35 11.52 41.95 -27.96
CA VAL A 35 11.08 42.24 -29.29
C VAL A 35 9.67 41.73 -29.56
N GLY A 36 8.76 42.58 -29.96
CA GLY A 36 7.37 42.24 -30.25
C GLY A 36 6.63 41.72 -28.99
N ALA A 37 6.05 40.53 -29.10
CA ALA A 37 5.34 39.89 -28.01
C ALA A 37 6.27 39.16 -27.00
N CYS A 38 7.59 39.13 -27.24
CA CYS A 38 8.55 38.41 -26.40
C CYS A 38 9.09 39.29 -25.27
N GLU A 39 8.64 39.05 -24.06
CA GLU A 39 9.12 39.73 -22.87
C GLU A 39 10.34 39.02 -22.29
N TYR A 40 11.11 39.74 -21.42
CA TYR A 40 12.22 39.13 -20.70
C TYR A 40 11.72 38.22 -19.59
N PHE A 41 12.27 36.98 -19.53
CA PHE A 41 12.05 36.07 -18.45
C PHE A 41 13.17 36.20 -17.40
N ASN A 42 12.79 36.47 -16.16
CA ASN A 42 13.72 36.48 -15.02
C ASN A 42 13.65 35.14 -14.27
N PRO A 43 14.65 34.23 -14.41
CA PRO A 43 14.64 32.94 -13.71
C PRO A 43 14.84 33.06 -12.19
N PHE A 44 15.27 34.22 -11.72
CA PHE A 44 15.48 34.50 -10.29
C PHE A 44 14.32 35.29 -9.67
N ALA A 45 13.25 35.53 -10.44
CA ALA A 45 12.09 36.26 -9.92
C ALA A 45 11.34 35.39 -8.89
N SER A 46 10.94 36.05 -7.81
CA SER A 46 10.01 35.52 -6.82
C SER A 46 8.92 36.54 -6.54
N SER A 47 7.85 36.16 -5.84
CA SER A 47 6.82 37.10 -5.41
C SER A 47 7.34 38.26 -4.52
N TYR A 48 8.55 38.14 -4.04
CA TYR A 48 9.22 39.13 -3.17
C TYR A 48 10.34 39.92 -3.87
N THR A 49 10.56 39.68 -5.17
CA THR A 49 11.63 40.38 -5.91
C THR A 49 11.13 41.70 -6.49
N VAL A 50 12.09 42.64 -6.64
CA VAL A 50 11.83 43.98 -7.23
C VAL A 50 11.49 43.91 -8.73
N LEU A 51 11.86 42.84 -9.39
CA LEU A 51 11.60 42.59 -10.83
C LEU A 51 10.90 41.23 -11.03
N PRO A 52 9.61 41.12 -10.68
CA PRO A 52 8.84 39.88 -10.96
C PRO A 52 8.62 39.70 -12.46
N ASN A 53 8.43 38.49 -12.90
CA ASN A 53 7.94 38.23 -14.26
C ASN A 53 6.51 38.79 -14.41
N SER A 54 6.19 39.29 -15.60
CA SER A 54 4.82 39.66 -15.92
C SER A 54 3.92 38.43 -15.92
N GLN A 55 2.61 38.64 -15.72
CA GLN A 55 1.64 37.55 -15.79
C GLN A 55 1.64 36.91 -17.18
N ASN A 56 1.82 37.69 -18.27
CA ASN A 56 1.93 37.17 -19.61
C ASN A 56 3.10 36.22 -19.81
N VAL A 57 4.25 36.50 -19.20
CA VAL A 57 5.41 35.59 -19.20
C VAL A 57 5.10 34.34 -18.38
N ILE A 58 4.52 34.49 -17.19
CA ILE A 58 4.14 33.36 -16.34
C ILE A 58 3.15 32.45 -17.06
N ASP A 59 2.10 32.99 -17.66
CA ASP A 59 1.06 32.24 -18.37
C ASP A 59 1.59 31.52 -19.61
N SER A 60 2.70 31.99 -20.21
CA SER A 60 3.30 31.36 -21.40
C SER A 60 4.01 30.04 -21.11
N PHE A 61 4.41 29.80 -19.83
CA PHE A 61 5.10 28.56 -19.44
C PHE A 61 4.45 27.83 -18.27
N THR A 62 3.30 28.31 -17.77
CA THR A 62 2.52 27.61 -16.77
C THR A 62 1.30 26.96 -17.43
N ALA A 63 1.03 25.74 -17.03
CA ALA A 63 -0.18 25.04 -17.39
C ALA A 63 -0.75 24.32 -16.17
N ARG A 64 -2.00 23.93 -16.26
CA ARG A 64 -2.67 23.13 -15.25
C ARG A 64 -2.93 21.75 -15.83
N GLU A 65 -2.50 20.73 -15.12
CA GLU A 65 -2.89 19.36 -15.39
C GLU A 65 -4.28 19.12 -14.81
N GLU A 66 -5.17 18.59 -15.62
CA GLU A 66 -6.53 18.20 -15.23
C GLU A 66 -6.74 16.72 -15.55
N ILE A 67 -7.30 16.02 -14.59
CA ILE A 67 -7.65 14.60 -14.70
C ILE A 67 -9.10 14.48 -14.24
N ASP A 68 -9.97 13.98 -15.14
CA ASP A 68 -11.34 13.57 -14.79
C ASP A 68 -11.35 12.06 -14.64
N SER A 69 -11.60 11.57 -13.43
CA SER A 69 -11.59 10.15 -13.10
C SER A 69 -12.95 9.73 -12.57
N LYS A 70 -13.53 8.68 -13.17
CA LYS A 70 -14.79 8.06 -12.77
C LYS A 70 -14.59 6.57 -12.59
N SER A 71 -15.14 6.06 -11.49
CA SER A 71 -15.23 4.62 -11.24
C SER A 71 -16.64 4.30 -10.75
N ASN A 72 -17.28 3.35 -11.41
CA ASN A 72 -18.59 2.84 -11.03
C ASN A 72 -18.46 1.38 -10.61
N LEU A 73 -19.27 0.99 -9.65
CA LEU A 73 -19.45 -0.39 -9.22
C LEU A 73 -20.94 -0.65 -9.01
N GLU A 74 -21.47 -1.63 -9.74
CA GLU A 74 -22.83 -2.12 -9.58
C GLU A 74 -22.79 -3.58 -9.14
N VAL A 75 -23.52 -3.92 -8.07
CA VAL A 75 -23.56 -5.27 -7.52
C VAL A 75 -25.01 -5.69 -7.33
N ILE A 76 -25.35 -6.85 -7.84
CA ILE A 76 -26.62 -7.54 -7.57
C ILE A 76 -26.27 -8.89 -6.98
N GLU A 77 -26.77 -9.15 -5.78
CA GLU A 77 -26.56 -10.41 -5.07
C GLU A 77 -27.87 -10.96 -4.53
N ALA A 78 -28.02 -12.26 -4.59
CA ALA A 78 -29.12 -12.98 -3.96
C ALA A 78 -28.58 -14.26 -3.33
N PHE A 79 -29.00 -14.53 -2.11
CA PHE A 79 -28.68 -15.77 -1.43
C PHE A 79 -29.87 -16.29 -0.63
N ILE A 80 -29.83 -17.57 -0.34
CA ILE A 80 -30.78 -18.27 0.53
C ILE A 80 -30.00 -19.14 1.51
N SER A 81 -30.46 -19.17 2.75
CA SER A 81 -29.93 -20.07 3.77
C SER A 81 -31.08 -20.83 4.43
N THR A 82 -30.83 -22.08 4.83
CA THR A 82 -31.80 -22.93 5.51
C THR A 82 -31.10 -24.01 6.32
N GLU A 83 -31.81 -24.57 7.27
CA GLU A 83 -31.43 -25.79 7.98
C GLU A 83 -31.77 -27.02 7.13
N LEU A 84 -30.89 -28.02 7.14
CA LEU A 84 -31.05 -29.25 6.36
C LEU A 84 -31.56 -30.43 7.21
N PHE A 85 -30.83 -30.75 8.27
CA PHE A 85 -31.11 -31.87 9.17
C PHE A 85 -30.43 -31.64 10.52
N GLU A 86 -30.97 -32.24 11.56
CA GLU A 86 -30.39 -32.20 12.91
C GLU A 86 -29.18 -33.11 13.01
N MET A 87 -28.14 -32.61 13.67
CA MET A 87 -26.93 -33.30 14.12
C MET A 87 -26.85 -33.24 15.64
N GLU A 88 -25.84 -33.87 16.26
CA GLU A 88 -25.69 -33.87 17.71
C GLU A 88 -25.45 -32.47 18.27
N GLY A 89 -24.68 -31.64 17.56
CA GLY A 89 -24.38 -30.25 17.95
C GLY A 89 -25.38 -29.21 17.46
N GLY A 90 -26.49 -29.62 16.82
CA GLY A 90 -27.53 -28.71 16.31
C GLY A 90 -27.88 -28.95 14.82
N ALA A 91 -28.64 -28.03 14.24
CA ALA A 91 -29.06 -28.15 12.85
C ALA A 91 -27.90 -27.88 11.86
N ALA A 92 -27.69 -28.78 10.92
CA ALA A 92 -26.79 -28.52 9.79
C ALA A 92 -27.38 -27.42 8.90
N GLY A 93 -26.57 -26.39 8.62
CA GLY A 93 -26.96 -25.24 7.81
C GLY A 93 -26.35 -25.27 6.42
N ILE A 94 -27.13 -24.84 5.41
CA ILE A 94 -26.62 -24.58 4.07
C ILE A 94 -26.98 -23.17 3.63
N ALA A 95 -26.02 -22.51 2.96
CA ALA A 95 -26.26 -21.28 2.23
C ALA A 95 -25.84 -21.48 0.77
N PHE A 96 -26.59 -20.87 -0.14
CA PHE A 96 -26.30 -20.86 -1.56
C PHE A 96 -26.65 -19.49 -2.14
N GLY A 97 -25.78 -18.94 -2.99
CA GLY A 97 -26.01 -17.61 -3.57
C GLY A 97 -25.39 -17.42 -4.93
N ALA A 98 -25.81 -16.34 -5.58
CA ALA A 98 -25.27 -15.88 -6.85
C ALA A 98 -25.10 -14.36 -6.80
N GLN A 99 -24.07 -13.87 -7.47
CA GLN A 99 -23.73 -12.46 -7.56
C GLN A 99 -23.39 -12.10 -9.00
N TYR A 100 -23.88 -10.95 -9.43
CA TYR A 100 -23.40 -10.25 -10.62
C TYR A 100 -22.75 -8.92 -10.19
N ARG A 101 -21.60 -8.63 -10.75
CA ARG A 101 -20.86 -7.39 -10.49
C ARG A 101 -20.40 -6.80 -11.81
N TYR A 102 -20.71 -5.52 -12.01
CA TYR A 102 -20.17 -4.70 -13.09
C TYR A 102 -19.31 -3.60 -12.49
N GLN A 103 -18.16 -3.37 -13.09
CA GLN A 103 -17.29 -2.26 -12.71
C GLN A 103 -16.67 -1.61 -13.94
N ASP A 104 -16.53 -0.29 -13.91
CA ASP A 104 -15.81 0.47 -14.93
C ASP A 104 -14.86 1.49 -14.31
N LEU A 105 -13.85 1.86 -15.08
CA LEU A 105 -12.91 2.91 -14.79
C LEU A 105 -12.66 3.74 -16.04
N THR A 106 -12.87 5.05 -15.94
CA THR A 106 -12.49 6.03 -16.94
C THR A 106 -11.56 7.06 -16.30
N GLN A 107 -10.45 7.35 -16.94
CA GLN A 107 -9.56 8.45 -16.60
C GLN A 107 -9.23 9.24 -17.86
N ASP A 108 -9.75 10.46 -17.94
CA ASP A 108 -9.50 11.39 -19.04
C ASP A 108 -8.46 12.42 -18.60
N TYR A 109 -7.33 12.46 -19.27
CA TYR A 109 -6.27 13.42 -19.04
C TYR A 109 -6.42 14.59 -20.03
N ASP A 110 -5.99 15.78 -19.61
CA ASP A 110 -6.00 16.91 -20.55
C ASP A 110 -5.01 16.72 -21.71
N ALA A 111 -5.23 17.47 -22.81
CA ALA A 111 -4.46 17.31 -24.04
C ALA A 111 -2.95 17.59 -23.88
N LEU A 112 -2.53 18.36 -22.87
CA LEU A 112 -1.10 18.62 -22.62
C LEU A 112 -0.46 17.41 -21.93
N ALA A 113 -1.18 16.78 -21.01
CA ALA A 113 -0.76 15.54 -20.37
C ALA A 113 -0.64 14.41 -21.41
N ASN A 114 -1.67 14.22 -22.25
CA ASN A 114 -1.65 13.20 -23.30
C ASN A 114 -0.52 13.38 -24.33
N GLN A 115 -0.02 14.61 -24.51
CA GLN A 115 1.06 14.94 -25.44
C GLN A 115 2.44 15.04 -24.78
N ASP A 116 2.59 14.66 -23.52
CA ASP A 116 3.85 14.79 -22.75
C ASP A 116 4.41 16.24 -22.76
N ARG A 117 3.52 17.26 -22.67
CA ARG A 117 3.88 18.68 -22.76
C ARG A 117 4.27 19.32 -21.43
N PHE A 118 4.05 18.64 -20.33
CA PHE A 118 4.50 19.09 -19.02
C PHE A 118 5.99 18.77 -18.83
N SER A 119 6.73 19.70 -18.22
CA SER A 119 8.07 19.41 -17.79
C SER A 119 8.04 18.81 -16.39
N PHE A 120 8.80 17.75 -16.15
CA PHE A 120 8.92 17.05 -14.87
C PHE A 120 7.70 16.19 -14.46
N VAL A 121 6.47 16.53 -14.84
CA VAL A 121 5.34 15.60 -14.81
C VAL A 121 5.17 15.03 -16.19
N ILE A 122 5.27 13.73 -16.28
CA ILE A 122 5.16 13.01 -17.53
C ILE A 122 3.71 12.69 -17.74
N GLY A 123 3.19 12.98 -18.90
CA GLY A 123 1.80 12.75 -19.25
C GLY A 123 1.44 11.27 -19.26
N ASN A 124 0.18 11.01 -19.06
CA ASN A 124 -0.41 9.69 -19.12
C ASN A 124 -1.43 9.62 -20.26
N PRO A 125 -1.61 8.47 -20.91
CA PRO A 125 -2.72 8.24 -21.83
C PRO A 125 -4.04 8.14 -21.06
N ASP A 126 -5.15 8.42 -21.75
CA ASP A 126 -6.48 8.14 -21.23
C ASP A 126 -6.66 6.65 -20.97
N ILE A 127 -7.45 6.33 -19.96
CA ILE A 127 -7.73 4.96 -19.52
C ILE A 127 -9.22 4.74 -19.60
N TYR A 128 -9.61 3.66 -20.24
CA TYR A 128 -10.96 3.13 -20.20
C TYR A 128 -10.92 1.62 -20.07
N GLY A 129 -11.67 1.10 -19.12
CA GLY A 129 -11.83 -0.32 -18.93
C GLY A 129 -13.12 -0.65 -18.18
N GLU A 130 -13.68 -1.82 -18.50
CA GLU A 130 -14.87 -2.35 -17.88
C GLU A 130 -14.73 -3.85 -17.63
N GLN A 131 -15.50 -4.37 -16.69
CA GLN A 131 -15.49 -5.79 -16.33
C GLN A 131 -16.82 -6.23 -15.77
N ASP A 132 -17.35 -7.31 -16.33
CA ASP A 132 -18.47 -8.09 -15.81
C ASP A 132 -17.94 -9.30 -15.05
N VAL A 133 -18.53 -9.61 -13.89
CA VAL A 133 -18.17 -10.78 -13.08
C VAL A 133 -19.43 -11.49 -12.66
N TYR A 134 -19.47 -12.78 -12.88
CA TYR A 134 -20.54 -13.66 -12.43
C TYR A 134 -19.99 -14.62 -11.38
N ALA A 135 -20.70 -14.75 -10.26
CA ALA A 135 -20.30 -15.66 -9.20
C ALA A 135 -21.46 -16.52 -8.73
N ILE A 136 -21.14 -17.75 -8.36
CA ILE A 136 -22.01 -18.63 -7.56
C ILE A 136 -21.20 -19.13 -6.37
N PHE A 137 -21.86 -19.27 -5.22
CA PHE A 137 -21.20 -19.76 -4.03
C PHE A 137 -22.15 -20.58 -3.17
N GLY A 138 -21.56 -21.48 -2.40
CA GLY A 138 -22.28 -22.28 -1.43
C GLY A 138 -21.44 -22.55 -0.20
N GLU A 139 -22.11 -22.69 0.93
CA GLU A 139 -21.49 -22.96 2.22
C GLU A 139 -22.33 -23.98 2.98
N LEU A 140 -21.67 -24.91 3.64
CA LEU A 140 -22.23 -25.94 4.49
C LEU A 140 -21.62 -25.83 5.88
N ALA A 141 -22.43 -25.60 6.89
CA ALA A 141 -22.06 -25.60 8.30
C ALA A 141 -22.59 -26.87 8.97
N LEU A 142 -21.70 -27.64 9.56
CA LEU A 142 -21.98 -28.95 10.15
C LEU A 142 -21.57 -28.94 11.63
N PRO A 143 -22.50 -28.69 12.56
CA PRO A 143 -22.28 -28.87 14.00
C PRO A 143 -22.33 -30.38 14.34
N VAL A 144 -21.20 -31.07 14.11
CA VAL A 144 -21.10 -32.54 14.19
C VAL A 144 -21.43 -33.07 15.58
N SER A 145 -20.99 -32.34 16.61
CA SER A 145 -21.32 -32.57 18.01
C SER A 145 -21.31 -31.23 18.75
N ASP A 146 -21.67 -31.23 20.04
CA ASP A 146 -21.61 -30.02 20.89
C ASP A 146 -20.22 -29.38 20.92
N ASP A 147 -19.18 -30.14 20.57
CA ASP A 147 -17.78 -29.71 20.65
C ASP A 147 -17.06 -29.64 19.29
N LEU A 148 -17.71 -30.05 18.19
CA LEU A 148 -17.06 -30.15 16.89
C LEU A 148 -17.90 -29.52 15.78
N ASP A 149 -17.39 -28.44 15.20
CA ASP A 149 -17.93 -27.76 14.05
C ASP A 149 -17.05 -27.91 12.81
N ILE A 150 -17.68 -28.19 11.67
CA ILE A 150 -17.02 -28.25 10.37
C ILE A 150 -17.70 -27.26 9.41
N GLN A 151 -16.92 -26.49 8.67
CA GLN A 151 -17.37 -25.60 7.61
C GLN A 151 -16.75 -26.01 6.28
N ILE A 152 -17.58 -26.10 5.24
CA ILE A 152 -17.14 -26.33 3.86
C ILE A 152 -17.75 -25.24 3.00
N ALA A 153 -16.93 -24.54 2.22
CA ALA A 153 -17.42 -23.54 1.29
C ALA A 153 -16.76 -23.70 -0.08
N LEU A 154 -17.49 -23.29 -1.11
CA LEU A 154 -17.01 -23.26 -2.49
C LEU A 154 -17.54 -22.02 -3.17
N ARG A 155 -16.66 -21.30 -3.87
CA ARG A 155 -17.00 -20.16 -4.70
C ARG A 155 -16.45 -20.37 -6.10
N TYR A 156 -17.25 -20.07 -7.10
CA TYR A 156 -16.89 -19.99 -8.50
C TYR A 156 -17.12 -18.56 -8.97
N GLU A 157 -16.14 -17.98 -9.65
CA GLU A 157 -16.28 -16.68 -10.31
C GLU A 157 -15.78 -16.76 -11.75
N ASP A 158 -16.52 -16.10 -12.66
CA ASP A 158 -16.15 -15.94 -14.07
C ASP A 158 -15.99 -14.44 -14.39
N TYR A 159 -14.79 -14.07 -14.77
CA TYR A 159 -14.38 -12.73 -15.18
C TYR A 159 -14.38 -12.53 -16.70
N GLY A 160 -14.60 -13.61 -17.44
CA GLY A 160 -14.53 -13.62 -18.89
C GLY A 160 -13.15 -13.33 -19.48
N GLY A 161 -13.06 -13.38 -20.80
CA GLY A 161 -11.85 -13.07 -21.57
C GLY A 161 -10.65 -13.94 -21.16
N THR A 162 -9.47 -13.35 -21.13
CA THR A 162 -8.21 -13.99 -20.73
C THR A 162 -8.04 -14.11 -19.22
N THR A 163 -8.75 -13.31 -18.43
CA THR A 163 -8.77 -13.43 -16.98
C THR A 163 -9.38 -14.77 -16.54
N GLY A 164 -10.39 -15.25 -17.29
CA GLY A 164 -10.95 -16.58 -17.09
C GLY A 164 -11.83 -16.70 -15.85
N ASP A 165 -11.81 -17.89 -15.25
CA ASP A 165 -12.61 -18.24 -14.10
C ASP A 165 -11.76 -18.83 -12.95
N THR A 166 -12.33 -18.83 -11.74
CA THR A 166 -11.69 -19.36 -10.54
C THR A 166 -12.64 -20.24 -9.76
N ILE A 167 -12.08 -21.21 -9.03
CA ILE A 167 -12.80 -22.09 -8.10
C ILE A 167 -12.05 -22.10 -6.78
N ASP A 168 -12.70 -21.62 -5.72
CA ASP A 168 -12.09 -21.41 -4.41
C ASP A 168 -12.80 -22.24 -3.34
N PRO A 169 -12.28 -23.41 -3.00
CA PRO A 169 -12.73 -24.20 -1.87
C PRO A 169 -12.16 -23.69 -0.55
N LYS A 170 -12.94 -23.89 0.51
CA LYS A 170 -12.53 -23.73 1.91
C LYS A 170 -13.03 -24.90 2.73
N PHE A 171 -12.16 -25.41 3.59
CA PHE A 171 -12.49 -26.34 4.66
C PHE A 171 -11.97 -25.77 5.97
N ALA A 172 -12.81 -25.75 7.00
CA ALA A 172 -12.43 -25.34 8.34
C ALA A 172 -13.03 -26.26 9.38
N VAL A 173 -12.32 -26.42 10.49
CA VAL A 173 -12.73 -27.20 11.65
C VAL A 173 -12.45 -26.42 12.92
N SER A 174 -13.39 -26.45 13.86
CA SER A 174 -13.26 -25.98 15.23
C SER A 174 -13.64 -27.10 16.17
N TRP A 175 -12.76 -27.42 17.10
CA TRP A 175 -12.96 -28.50 18.07
C TRP A 175 -12.66 -28.01 19.48
N ARG A 176 -13.67 -28.00 20.33
CA ARG A 176 -13.54 -27.76 21.76
C ARG A 176 -13.19 -29.09 22.43
N ALA A 177 -11.88 -29.34 22.62
CA ALA A 177 -11.40 -30.60 23.17
C ALA A 177 -11.71 -30.76 24.66
N THR A 178 -11.77 -29.63 25.40
CA THR A 178 -12.23 -29.51 26.77
C THR A 178 -12.94 -28.16 26.96
N ASP A 179 -13.51 -27.93 28.16
CA ASP A 179 -14.12 -26.63 28.48
C ASP A 179 -13.13 -25.48 28.37
N ASP A 180 -11.84 -25.72 28.65
CA ASP A 180 -10.78 -24.74 28.70
C ASP A 180 -9.85 -24.74 27.47
N PHE A 181 -10.01 -25.69 26.54
CA PHE A 181 -9.10 -25.87 25.40
C PHE A 181 -9.82 -26.16 24.10
N SER A 182 -9.58 -25.34 23.10
CA SER A 182 -10.08 -25.53 21.74
C SER A 182 -8.98 -25.48 20.69
N LEU A 183 -9.18 -26.21 19.59
CA LEU A 183 -8.34 -26.24 18.41
C LEU A 183 -9.13 -25.74 17.22
N ARG A 184 -8.47 -25.02 16.33
CA ARG A 184 -9.03 -24.58 15.04
C ARG A 184 -8.04 -24.81 13.92
N GLY A 185 -8.55 -25.14 12.75
CA GLY A 185 -7.71 -25.30 11.56
C GLY A 185 -8.49 -25.03 10.31
N SER A 186 -7.84 -24.51 9.30
CA SER A 186 -8.44 -24.31 7.99
C SER A 186 -7.44 -24.44 6.86
N ILE A 187 -7.97 -24.82 5.69
CA ILE A 187 -7.29 -24.74 4.41
C ILE A 187 -8.25 -24.10 3.42
N SER A 188 -7.75 -23.14 2.63
CA SER A 188 -8.53 -22.50 1.59
C SER A 188 -7.65 -22.06 0.43
N THR A 189 -8.25 -21.96 -0.75
CA THR A 189 -7.69 -21.16 -1.83
C THR A 189 -8.40 -19.82 -1.90
N SER A 190 -7.73 -18.85 -2.49
CA SER A 190 -8.28 -17.55 -2.83
C SER A 190 -7.55 -17.01 -4.04
N PHE A 191 -8.12 -16.00 -4.67
CA PHE A 191 -7.52 -15.37 -5.84
C PHE A 191 -7.71 -13.86 -5.82
N ARG A 192 -6.95 -13.18 -6.66
CA ARG A 192 -7.13 -11.77 -6.97
C ARG A 192 -7.08 -11.57 -8.50
N ALA A 193 -8.21 -11.23 -9.09
CA ALA A 193 -8.25 -10.88 -10.51
C ALA A 193 -7.43 -9.62 -10.80
N PRO A 194 -6.84 -9.49 -12.00
CA PRO A 194 -6.19 -8.26 -12.44
C PRO A 194 -7.17 -7.08 -12.35
N SER A 195 -6.73 -5.98 -11.77
CA SER A 195 -7.55 -4.76 -11.74
C SER A 195 -7.71 -4.21 -13.17
N ILE A 196 -8.79 -3.44 -13.39
CA ILE A 196 -9.00 -2.73 -14.66
C ILE A 196 -7.76 -1.90 -15.02
N PHE A 197 -7.13 -1.25 -14.04
CA PHE A 197 -5.91 -0.47 -14.27
C PHE A 197 -4.72 -1.34 -14.72
N GLN A 198 -4.54 -2.53 -14.14
CA GLN A 198 -3.47 -3.46 -14.54
C GLN A 198 -3.72 -4.07 -15.93
N ARG A 199 -4.99 -4.24 -16.31
CA ARG A 199 -5.39 -4.85 -17.59
C ARG A 199 -5.48 -3.83 -18.73
N ASP A 200 -6.11 -2.69 -18.50
CA ASP A 200 -6.49 -1.72 -19.54
C ASP A 200 -5.80 -0.35 -19.38
N GLY A 201 -5.18 -0.11 -18.23
CA GLY A 201 -4.59 1.17 -17.87
C GLY A 201 -3.08 1.21 -18.00
N GLY A 202 -2.51 2.05 -17.21
CA GLY A 202 -1.06 2.23 -17.09
C GLY A 202 -0.74 3.58 -16.47
N GLY A 203 0.54 3.79 -16.18
CA GLY A 203 1.00 5.03 -15.58
C GLY A 203 2.43 5.33 -15.95
N THR A 204 2.79 6.58 -15.80
CA THR A 204 4.16 7.03 -16.07
C THR A 204 4.77 7.57 -14.79
N SER A 205 5.96 7.12 -14.46
CA SER A 205 6.77 7.63 -13.35
C SER A 205 8.12 8.12 -13.85
N LEU A 206 8.68 9.14 -13.23
CA LEU A 206 10.03 9.61 -13.53
C LEU A 206 11.00 8.94 -12.56
N ASN A 207 11.96 8.21 -13.09
CA ASN A 207 12.92 7.45 -12.31
C ASN A 207 14.35 7.79 -12.69
N GLN A 208 15.24 7.69 -11.72
CA GLN A 208 16.67 7.68 -11.99
C GLN A 208 17.06 6.28 -12.46
N MET A 209 17.67 6.20 -13.62
CA MET A 209 18.13 4.96 -14.27
C MET A 209 19.59 5.07 -14.62
N VAL A 210 20.32 3.94 -14.63
CA VAL A 210 21.69 3.88 -15.15
C VAL A 210 21.60 3.40 -16.60
N ASP A 211 21.98 4.26 -17.53
CA ASP A 211 22.01 3.90 -18.96
C ASP A 211 23.26 3.09 -19.29
N PRO A 212 23.15 1.79 -19.64
CA PRO A 212 24.30 0.94 -19.91
C PRO A 212 25.18 1.42 -21.08
N LEU A 213 24.62 2.20 -22.02
CA LEU A 213 25.38 2.73 -23.16
C LEU A 213 26.33 3.84 -22.75
N THR A 214 25.99 4.60 -21.74
CA THR A 214 26.80 5.74 -21.27
C THR A 214 27.47 5.47 -19.93
N GLY A 215 26.98 4.50 -19.16
CA GLY A 215 27.37 4.25 -17.77
C GLY A 215 26.94 5.36 -16.81
N GLY A 216 26.17 6.34 -17.30
CA GLY A 216 25.72 7.49 -16.53
C GLY A 216 24.28 7.37 -16.03
N ALA A 217 23.99 8.06 -14.92
CA ALA A 217 22.64 8.18 -14.43
C ALA A 217 21.82 9.15 -15.32
N ALA A 218 20.61 8.76 -15.67
CA ALA A 218 19.64 9.56 -16.40
C ALA A 218 18.31 9.59 -15.64
N PHE A 219 17.65 10.75 -15.60
CA PHE A 219 16.23 10.81 -15.23
C PHE A 219 15.39 10.54 -16.49
N ALA A 220 14.68 9.43 -16.49
CA ALA A 220 13.87 9.01 -17.63
C ALA A 220 12.51 8.48 -17.18
N ALA A 221 11.57 8.46 -18.10
CA ALA A 221 10.23 7.95 -17.86
C ALA A 221 10.25 6.42 -17.77
N ALA A 222 9.58 5.86 -16.78
CA ALA A 222 9.14 4.47 -16.78
C ALA A 222 7.62 4.49 -17.06
N ARG A 223 7.21 4.06 -18.25
CA ARG A 223 5.81 4.04 -18.68
C ARG A 223 5.29 2.60 -18.66
N SER A 224 4.43 2.28 -17.71
CA SER A 224 3.72 1.01 -17.68
C SER A 224 2.46 1.09 -18.54
N THR A 225 2.17 0.00 -19.25
CA THR A 225 0.93 -0.19 -20.01
C THR A 225 0.20 -1.41 -19.47
N GLY A 226 -1.13 -1.39 -19.55
CA GLY A 226 -1.95 -2.53 -19.17
C GLY A 226 -1.66 -3.76 -20.03
N ASN A 227 -1.96 -4.92 -19.48
CA ASN A 227 -1.81 -6.20 -20.14
C ASN A 227 -3.09 -7.02 -20.03
N LYS A 228 -3.73 -7.27 -21.16
CA LYS A 228 -4.99 -8.03 -21.22
C LYS A 228 -4.80 -9.53 -21.12
N ASP A 229 -3.56 -10.01 -21.17
CA ASP A 229 -3.22 -11.43 -21.06
C ASP A 229 -2.93 -11.85 -19.59
N LEU A 230 -3.13 -10.94 -18.63
CA LEU A 230 -2.97 -11.25 -17.22
C LEU A 230 -4.00 -12.28 -16.76
N VAL A 231 -3.52 -13.26 -16.01
CA VAL A 231 -4.34 -14.24 -15.28
C VAL A 231 -4.47 -13.83 -13.81
N PRO A 232 -5.44 -14.38 -13.06
CA PRO A 232 -5.55 -14.12 -11.63
C PRO A 232 -4.29 -14.51 -10.86
N GLU A 233 -3.99 -13.76 -9.80
CA GLU A 233 -3.12 -14.23 -8.73
C GLU A 233 -3.88 -15.25 -7.91
N GLU A 234 -3.22 -16.29 -7.49
CA GLU A 234 -3.80 -17.36 -6.69
C GLU A 234 -3.08 -17.47 -5.35
N SER A 235 -3.79 -17.89 -4.33
CA SER A 235 -3.20 -18.15 -3.02
C SER A 235 -3.79 -19.43 -2.41
N THR A 236 -2.92 -20.20 -1.78
CA THR A 236 -3.33 -21.28 -0.86
C THR A 236 -2.97 -20.85 0.56
N ALA A 237 -3.96 -20.93 1.45
CA ALA A 237 -3.79 -20.53 2.86
C ALA A 237 -4.01 -21.72 3.79
N TYR A 238 -3.16 -21.85 4.79
CA TYR A 238 -3.27 -22.79 5.90
C TYR A 238 -3.29 -22.02 7.21
N ASN A 239 -4.19 -22.42 8.11
CA ASN A 239 -4.20 -21.90 9.48
C ASN A 239 -4.36 -23.08 10.44
N LEU A 240 -3.62 -23.03 11.55
CA LEU A 240 -3.75 -23.94 12.67
C LEU A 240 -3.57 -23.16 13.96
N GLY A 241 -4.59 -23.15 14.80
CA GLY A 241 -4.57 -22.40 16.05
C GLY A 241 -5.17 -23.13 17.22
N PHE A 242 -4.93 -22.62 18.41
CA PHE A 242 -5.59 -23.05 19.61
C PHE A 242 -6.00 -21.84 20.47
N SER A 243 -7.00 -22.09 21.32
CA SER A 243 -7.38 -21.21 22.43
C SER A 243 -7.35 -21.99 23.73
N LEU A 244 -6.80 -21.40 24.76
CA LEU A 244 -6.64 -21.99 26.10
C LEU A 244 -7.07 -21.00 27.18
N GLU A 245 -7.92 -21.43 28.10
CA GLU A 245 -8.30 -20.71 29.30
C GLU A 245 -7.77 -21.45 30.53
N PRO A 246 -6.48 -21.29 30.91
CA PRO A 246 -5.86 -22.10 31.96
C PRO A 246 -6.45 -21.85 33.34
N ILE A 247 -7.05 -20.72 33.57
CA ILE A 247 -7.87 -20.33 34.72
C ILE A 247 -8.95 -19.36 34.23
N ASP A 248 -10.01 -19.20 35.03
CA ASP A 248 -11.09 -18.24 34.73
C ASP A 248 -10.53 -16.85 34.39
N ASP A 249 -11.13 -16.22 33.36
CA ASP A 249 -10.78 -14.87 32.90
C ASP A 249 -9.37 -14.71 32.31
N TRP A 250 -8.61 -15.78 32.06
CA TRP A 250 -7.32 -15.75 31.38
C TRP A 250 -7.40 -16.48 30.04
N SER A 251 -7.38 -15.75 28.93
CA SER A 251 -7.34 -16.29 27.57
C SER A 251 -5.93 -16.25 26.98
N ILE A 252 -5.57 -17.32 26.30
CA ILE A 252 -4.35 -17.44 25.49
C ILE A 252 -4.74 -18.02 24.15
N GLU A 253 -4.38 -17.34 23.07
CA GLU A 253 -4.58 -17.82 21.71
C GLU A 253 -3.26 -17.81 20.96
N MET A 254 -3.07 -18.81 20.11
CA MET A 254 -1.93 -18.88 19.21
C MET A 254 -2.37 -19.48 17.88
N ASP A 255 -2.02 -18.81 16.79
CA ASP A 255 -2.28 -19.24 15.43
C ASP A 255 -0.99 -19.28 14.63
N TYR A 256 -0.75 -20.39 13.97
CA TYR A 256 0.18 -20.50 12.85
C TYR A 256 -0.60 -20.27 11.56
N TRP A 257 -0.09 -19.40 10.71
CA TRP A 257 -0.62 -19.15 9.38
C TRP A 257 0.47 -19.28 8.32
N ASN A 258 0.07 -19.74 7.14
CA ASN A 258 0.91 -19.79 5.94
C ASN A 258 0.08 -19.39 4.74
N PHE A 259 0.67 -18.59 3.85
CA PHE A 259 0.11 -18.22 2.55
C PHE A 259 1.17 -18.49 1.48
N ASP A 260 0.75 -19.21 0.45
CA ASP A 260 1.55 -19.44 -0.76
C ASP A 260 0.85 -18.74 -1.94
N PHE A 261 1.44 -17.65 -2.42
CA PHE A 261 0.94 -16.83 -3.52
C PHE A 261 1.70 -17.16 -4.80
N THR A 262 0.94 -17.39 -5.87
CA THR A 262 1.46 -17.65 -7.22
C THR A 262 0.89 -16.64 -8.21
N ASN A 263 1.53 -16.51 -9.38
CA ASN A 263 1.10 -15.61 -10.45
C ASN A 263 0.96 -14.14 -10.01
N LEU A 264 1.76 -13.68 -9.03
CA LEU A 264 1.70 -12.29 -8.59
C LEU A 264 1.89 -11.32 -9.76
N ILE A 265 1.00 -10.34 -9.84
CA ILE A 265 1.00 -9.33 -10.91
C ILE A 265 1.88 -8.16 -10.48
N ILE A 266 2.95 -7.99 -11.21
CA ILE A 266 3.92 -6.91 -10.99
C ILE A 266 4.11 -6.08 -12.27
N ALA A 267 4.52 -4.82 -12.12
CA ALA A 267 5.10 -4.08 -13.24
C ALA A 267 6.53 -4.57 -13.46
N GLU A 268 6.92 -4.76 -14.71
CA GLU A 268 8.32 -5.08 -15.05
C GLU A 268 9.27 -4.00 -14.53
N ASN A 269 10.49 -4.38 -14.23
CA ASN A 269 11.50 -3.43 -13.76
C ASN A 269 12.21 -2.74 -14.94
N PHE A 270 12.16 -1.41 -14.94
CA PHE A 270 12.77 -0.59 -15.99
C PHE A 270 14.28 -0.79 -16.14
N GLN A 271 15.01 -0.95 -15.03
CA GLN A 271 16.46 -1.12 -15.07
C GLN A 271 16.85 -2.49 -15.64
N ALA A 272 16.09 -3.52 -15.34
CA ALA A 272 16.32 -4.86 -15.89
C ALA A 272 16.10 -4.89 -17.40
N ILE A 273 15.02 -4.28 -17.90
CA ILE A 273 14.76 -4.15 -19.35
C ILE A 273 15.91 -3.40 -20.02
N LEU A 274 16.32 -2.28 -19.43
CA LEU A 274 17.40 -1.45 -19.95
C LEU A 274 18.75 -2.18 -19.96
N ASN A 275 19.02 -3.01 -18.94
CA ASN A 275 20.25 -3.81 -18.85
C ASN A 275 20.24 -4.99 -19.84
N ALA A 276 19.08 -5.60 -20.08
CA ALA A 276 18.95 -6.75 -20.96
C ALA A 276 19.20 -6.38 -22.43
N ASP A 277 18.63 -5.27 -22.90
CA ASP A 277 18.83 -4.77 -24.27
C ASP A 277 18.67 -3.25 -24.32
N PRO A 278 19.75 -2.47 -24.10
CA PRO A 278 19.68 -1.01 -24.02
C PRO A 278 19.37 -0.31 -25.36
N GLN A 279 19.37 -1.07 -26.47
CA GLN A 279 19.10 -0.56 -27.80
C GLN A 279 17.77 -1.06 -28.40
N ASN A 280 16.93 -1.72 -27.63
CA ASN A 280 15.62 -2.22 -28.08
C ASN A 280 14.65 -1.06 -28.39
N PRO A 281 14.35 -0.77 -29.68
CA PRO A 281 13.53 0.40 -30.04
C PRO A 281 12.04 0.22 -29.67
N ASP A 282 11.58 -1.00 -29.42
CA ASP A 282 10.20 -1.28 -29.03
C ASP A 282 9.94 -0.98 -27.54
N ARG A 283 11.01 -1.07 -26.74
CA ARG A 283 10.93 -0.91 -25.28
C ARG A 283 11.60 0.38 -24.79
N ILE A 284 12.55 0.93 -25.55
CA ILE A 284 13.39 2.05 -25.10
C ILE A 284 13.29 3.21 -26.09
N VAL A 285 12.87 4.36 -25.56
CA VAL A 285 12.75 5.61 -26.34
C VAL A 285 13.98 6.48 -26.07
N ARG A 286 14.67 6.91 -27.14
CA ARG A 286 15.87 7.76 -27.07
C ARG A 286 15.69 9.02 -27.90
N ALA A 287 16.33 10.11 -27.48
CA ALA A 287 16.27 11.38 -28.21
C ALA A 287 17.19 11.39 -29.43
N GLY A 288 16.63 11.78 -30.57
CA GLY A 288 17.39 11.96 -31.82
C GLY A 288 17.76 10.65 -32.52
N ASP A 289 18.77 9.95 -32.06
CA ASP A 289 19.14 8.59 -32.53
C ASP A 289 18.37 7.55 -31.69
N PRO A 290 17.48 6.72 -32.30
CA PRO A 290 16.70 5.72 -31.55
C PRO A 290 17.53 4.66 -30.84
N LEU A 291 18.77 4.42 -31.29
CA LEU A 291 19.63 3.37 -30.72
C LEU A 291 20.65 3.92 -29.72
N ASN A 292 21.19 5.14 -29.96
CA ASN A 292 22.33 5.66 -29.22
C ASN A 292 22.10 7.06 -28.62
N GLY A 293 20.93 7.65 -28.84
CA GLY A 293 20.58 8.95 -28.27
C GLY A 293 20.39 8.92 -26.75
N PRO A 294 20.28 10.07 -26.10
CA PRO A 294 19.96 10.15 -24.68
C PRO A 294 18.67 9.41 -24.34
N LEU A 295 18.69 8.67 -23.22
CA LEU A 295 17.53 7.92 -22.70
C LEU A 295 16.40 8.89 -22.32
N LEU A 296 15.20 8.65 -22.83
CA LEU A 296 13.98 9.41 -22.50
C LEU A 296 12.97 8.56 -21.73
N GLN A 297 12.75 7.31 -22.16
CA GLN A 297 11.70 6.47 -21.60
C GLN A 297 12.01 4.99 -21.76
N VAL A 298 11.56 4.20 -20.78
CA VAL A 298 11.48 2.74 -20.82
C VAL A 298 10.03 2.32 -20.72
N ASN A 299 9.56 1.51 -21.68
CA ASN A 299 8.21 0.97 -21.70
C ASN A 299 8.17 -0.35 -20.92
N LEU A 300 7.23 -0.43 -20.00
CA LEU A 300 6.97 -1.57 -19.13
C LEU A 300 5.59 -2.15 -19.43
N THR A 301 5.35 -3.38 -18.99
CA THR A 301 4.01 -3.94 -18.92
C THR A 301 3.80 -4.63 -17.57
N TYR A 302 2.55 -4.95 -17.24
CA TYR A 302 2.24 -5.81 -16.11
C TYR A 302 2.37 -7.28 -16.54
N VAL A 303 2.92 -8.11 -15.66
CA VAL A 303 3.15 -9.54 -15.90
C VAL A 303 2.85 -10.38 -14.67
N ASN A 304 2.39 -11.61 -14.86
CA ASN A 304 2.33 -12.61 -13.79
C ASN A 304 3.70 -13.29 -13.70
N ALA A 305 4.58 -12.80 -12.86
CA ALA A 305 5.99 -13.18 -12.93
C ALA A 305 6.65 -13.43 -11.56
N SER A 306 5.86 -13.53 -10.50
CA SER A 306 6.40 -13.68 -9.14
C SER A 306 5.58 -14.64 -8.30
N SER A 307 6.17 -15.13 -7.22
CA SER A 307 5.51 -15.87 -6.16
C SER A 307 6.03 -15.43 -4.80
N LEU A 308 5.23 -15.64 -3.77
CA LEU A 308 5.56 -15.32 -2.39
C LEU A 308 5.01 -16.38 -1.47
N GLU A 309 5.86 -17.02 -0.69
CA GLU A 309 5.47 -17.81 0.47
C GLU A 309 5.72 -16.99 1.73
N THR A 310 4.68 -16.83 2.58
CA THR A 310 4.82 -16.13 3.85
C THR A 310 4.11 -16.90 4.94
N SER A 311 4.75 -17.00 6.10
CA SER A 311 4.21 -17.68 7.27
C SER A 311 4.59 -16.99 8.56
N GLY A 312 3.80 -17.22 9.60
CA GLY A 312 4.06 -16.61 10.90
C GLY A 312 3.21 -17.20 12.01
N LEU A 313 3.43 -16.64 13.19
CA LEU A 313 2.69 -16.94 14.41
C LEU A 313 2.04 -15.66 14.92
N ASP A 314 0.74 -15.73 15.17
CA ASP A 314 0.03 -14.72 15.95
C ASP A 314 -0.21 -15.25 17.36
N PHE A 315 0.11 -14.43 18.34
CA PHE A 315 -0.10 -14.71 19.76
C PHE A 315 -0.95 -13.62 20.38
N VAL A 316 -2.00 -14.01 21.09
CA VAL A 316 -2.87 -13.11 21.85
C VAL A 316 -3.07 -13.65 23.25
N SER A 317 -2.99 -12.80 24.24
CA SER A 317 -3.34 -13.17 25.62
C SER A 317 -3.94 -11.98 26.35
N SER A 318 -4.98 -12.24 27.13
CA SER A 318 -5.57 -11.25 28.04
C SER A 318 -6.02 -11.91 29.34
N TYR A 319 -5.86 -11.18 30.42
CA TYR A 319 -6.26 -11.65 31.75
C TYR A 319 -7.05 -10.57 32.49
N LYS A 320 -8.29 -10.88 32.84
CA LYS A 320 -9.14 -9.98 33.63
C LYS A 320 -8.96 -10.25 35.12
N MET A 321 -8.53 -9.25 35.88
CA MET A 321 -8.31 -9.31 37.33
C MET A 321 -9.27 -8.35 38.02
N GLU A 322 -10.17 -8.88 38.82
CA GLU A 322 -11.03 -8.10 39.71
C GLU A 322 -10.33 -7.82 41.06
N THR A 323 -10.29 -6.55 41.43
CA THR A 323 -9.64 -6.10 42.69
C THR A 323 -10.53 -5.07 43.41
N GLU A 324 -10.22 -4.77 44.65
CA GLU A 324 -10.89 -3.68 45.37
C GLU A 324 -10.70 -2.29 44.72
N ALA A 325 -9.66 -2.12 43.91
CA ALA A 325 -9.38 -0.87 43.16
C ALA A 325 -9.99 -0.82 41.76
N GLY A 326 -10.80 -1.82 41.40
CA GLY A 326 -11.40 -1.98 40.07
C GLY A 326 -10.83 -3.18 39.32
N THR A 327 -11.23 -3.28 38.05
CA THR A 327 -10.85 -4.36 37.15
C THR A 327 -9.65 -3.97 36.32
N PHE A 328 -8.61 -4.79 36.33
CA PHE A 328 -7.43 -4.65 35.48
C PHE A 328 -7.45 -5.74 34.42
N THR A 329 -7.20 -5.33 33.16
CA THR A 329 -7.11 -6.27 32.02
C THR A 329 -5.78 -6.04 31.27
N PRO A 330 -4.65 -6.62 31.73
CA PRO A 330 -3.45 -6.69 30.90
C PRO A 330 -3.72 -7.53 29.65
N SER A 331 -3.17 -7.09 28.53
CA SER A 331 -3.25 -7.76 27.22
C SER A 331 -1.91 -7.71 26.52
N PHE A 332 -1.62 -8.77 25.80
CA PHE A 332 -0.44 -8.84 24.93
C PHE A 332 -0.85 -9.47 23.61
N ASN A 333 -0.45 -8.86 22.49
CA ASN A 333 -0.57 -9.47 21.17
C ASN A 333 0.72 -9.24 20.39
N ALA A 334 1.11 -10.25 19.63
CA ALA A 334 2.33 -10.22 18.84
C ALA A 334 2.16 -11.04 17.56
N THR A 335 2.76 -10.55 16.48
CA THR A 335 2.96 -11.29 15.24
C THR A 335 4.44 -11.51 15.04
N TYR A 336 4.85 -12.77 14.84
CA TYR A 336 6.20 -13.19 14.54
C TYR A 336 6.23 -13.82 13.14
N ILE A 337 7.00 -13.22 12.22
CA ILE A 337 7.13 -13.71 10.85
C ILE A 337 8.20 -14.79 10.79
N LEU A 338 7.83 -15.98 10.32
CA LEU A 338 8.71 -17.14 10.20
C LEU A 338 9.37 -17.24 8.83
N ALA A 339 8.63 -16.88 7.78
CA ALA A 339 9.10 -16.91 6.41
C ALA A 339 8.49 -15.75 5.59
N TYR A 340 9.26 -15.23 4.67
CA TYR A 340 8.85 -14.28 3.63
C TYR A 340 9.73 -14.54 2.41
N ASP A 341 9.45 -15.66 1.73
CA ASP A 341 10.24 -16.17 0.61
C ASP A 341 9.63 -15.67 -0.70
N LEU A 342 10.28 -14.68 -1.30
CA LEU A 342 9.84 -14.00 -2.50
C LEU A 342 10.68 -14.45 -3.70
N VAL A 343 10.04 -14.75 -4.83
CA VAL A 343 10.71 -14.90 -6.11
C VAL A 343 10.62 -13.58 -6.88
N ASP A 344 11.66 -12.76 -6.79
CA ASP A 344 11.78 -11.54 -7.58
C ASP A 344 12.28 -11.88 -8.99
N PRO A 345 11.63 -11.41 -10.07
CA PRO A 345 12.04 -11.76 -11.44
C PRO A 345 13.44 -11.31 -11.84
N GLN A 346 14.06 -10.40 -11.07
CA GLN A 346 15.40 -9.87 -11.36
C GLN A 346 16.41 -10.25 -10.29
N ALA A 347 16.04 -10.14 -9.01
CA ALA A 347 16.91 -10.52 -7.90
C ALA A 347 16.96 -12.05 -7.70
N GLY A 348 15.97 -12.79 -8.24
CA GLY A 348 15.80 -14.21 -8.00
C GLY A 348 15.16 -14.48 -6.63
N PRO A 349 15.41 -15.64 -6.01
CA PRO A 349 14.89 -15.95 -4.68
C PRO A 349 15.44 -14.98 -3.62
N VAL A 350 14.56 -14.43 -2.81
CA VAL A 350 14.84 -13.47 -1.72
C VAL A 350 14.21 -13.97 -0.44
N ASP A 351 15.00 -14.18 0.61
CA ASP A 351 14.51 -14.28 1.98
C ASP A 351 14.35 -12.84 2.51
N GLY A 352 13.11 -12.41 2.64
CA GLY A 352 12.75 -11.03 2.98
C GLY A 352 12.46 -10.80 4.46
N VAL A 353 12.57 -11.82 5.33
CA VAL A 353 12.34 -11.67 6.77
C VAL A 353 13.40 -10.75 7.39
N GLY A 354 12.98 -9.82 8.21
CA GLY A 354 13.88 -8.86 8.84
C GLY A 354 14.53 -7.87 7.85
N LEU A 355 13.98 -7.75 6.63
CA LEU A 355 14.43 -6.79 5.63
C LEU A 355 13.41 -5.68 5.37
N ARG A 356 13.91 -4.54 4.92
CA ARG A 356 13.10 -3.46 4.38
C ARG A 356 12.53 -3.79 2.99
N ASN A 357 13.13 -4.75 2.30
CA ASN A 357 12.75 -5.17 0.95
C ASN A 357 12.68 -4.01 -0.06
N PHE A 358 13.63 -3.08 0.03
CA PHE A 358 13.72 -1.91 -0.85
C PHE A 358 14.24 -2.29 -2.24
N SER A 359 15.14 -3.27 -2.31
CA SER A 359 15.84 -3.69 -3.54
C SER A 359 15.10 -4.79 -4.31
N ASN A 360 13.91 -5.16 -3.88
CA ASN A 360 13.05 -6.17 -4.50
C ASN A 360 11.58 -5.70 -4.51
N ILE A 361 10.67 -6.53 -5.00
CA ILE A 361 9.23 -6.21 -5.09
C ILE A 361 8.46 -6.40 -3.76
N GLY A 362 9.12 -6.88 -2.71
CA GLY A 362 8.50 -7.13 -1.41
C GLY A 362 8.13 -5.86 -0.63
N VAL A 363 7.63 -6.10 0.56
CA VAL A 363 7.31 -5.05 1.54
C VAL A 363 8.21 -5.16 2.76
N SER A 364 8.37 -4.06 3.49
CA SER A 364 9.14 -4.08 4.73
C SER A 364 8.56 -5.06 5.74
N THR A 365 9.36 -6.04 6.17
CA THR A 365 8.95 -7.20 6.96
C THR A 365 9.79 -7.33 8.23
N PRO A 366 9.60 -6.44 9.24
CA PRO A 366 10.18 -6.67 10.56
C PRO A 366 9.75 -8.02 11.13
N GLU A 367 10.68 -8.77 11.73
CA GLU A 367 10.43 -10.14 12.21
C GLU A 367 9.39 -10.20 13.32
N LEU A 368 9.40 -9.21 14.24
CA LEU A 368 8.45 -9.14 15.36
C LEU A 368 7.75 -7.78 15.40
N ARG A 369 6.44 -7.84 15.56
CA ARG A 369 5.61 -6.70 15.99
C ARG A 369 4.80 -7.10 17.20
N ALA A 370 4.77 -6.27 18.25
CA ALA A 370 4.06 -6.57 19.46
C ALA A 370 3.36 -5.34 20.05
N ASN A 371 2.23 -5.60 20.71
CA ASN A 371 1.53 -4.61 21.50
C ASN A 371 1.30 -5.15 22.89
N PHE A 372 1.54 -4.34 23.88
CA PHE A 372 1.22 -4.61 25.28
C PHE A 372 0.26 -3.54 25.78
N GLY A 373 -0.82 -3.93 26.42
CA GLY A 373 -1.84 -3.04 26.97
C GLY A 373 -2.18 -3.37 28.41
N ILE A 374 -2.61 -2.37 29.16
CA ILE A 374 -3.32 -2.54 30.42
C ILE A 374 -4.53 -1.63 30.39
N ASN A 375 -5.73 -2.21 30.48
CA ASN A 375 -6.95 -1.47 30.76
C ASN A 375 -7.25 -1.58 32.26
N TRP A 376 -7.67 -0.48 32.85
CA TRP A 376 -8.18 -0.41 34.21
C TRP A 376 -9.54 0.28 34.19
N GLU A 377 -10.50 -0.30 34.91
CA GLU A 377 -11.88 0.19 35.00
C GLU A 377 -12.34 0.18 36.45
N SER A 378 -13.00 1.25 36.85
CA SER A 378 -13.72 1.39 38.14
C SER A 378 -15.03 2.13 37.89
N ASP A 379 -15.83 2.37 38.91
CA ASP A 379 -17.18 2.94 38.80
C ASP A 379 -17.22 4.27 38.01
N ALA A 380 -16.27 5.18 38.27
CA ALA A 380 -16.27 6.51 37.65
C ALA A 380 -15.02 6.78 36.78
N PHE A 381 -14.09 5.85 36.73
CA PHE A 381 -12.81 6.06 36.02
C PHE A 381 -12.45 4.84 35.19
N SER A 382 -11.93 5.08 34.01
CA SER A 382 -11.16 4.06 33.27
C SER A 382 -9.86 4.65 32.75
N ALA A 383 -8.84 3.81 32.65
CA ALA A 383 -7.56 4.20 32.10
C ALA A 383 -7.01 3.07 31.25
N ASN A 384 -6.31 3.44 30.20
CA ASN A 384 -5.53 2.48 29.40
C ASN A 384 -4.12 3.02 29.14
N ILE A 385 -3.19 2.09 29.05
CA ILE A 385 -1.82 2.35 28.58
C ILE A 385 -1.46 1.28 27.56
N PHE A 386 -0.86 1.70 26.43
CA PHE A 386 -0.41 0.80 25.38
C PHE A 386 1.02 1.08 25.01
N ALA A 387 1.82 0.03 24.87
CA ALA A 387 3.11 0.05 24.20
C ALA A 387 2.99 -0.64 22.86
N ARG A 388 3.50 -0.01 21.79
CA ARG A 388 3.65 -0.61 20.46
C ARG A 388 5.13 -0.80 20.17
N TYR A 389 5.50 -2.00 19.79
CA TYR A 389 6.87 -2.38 19.51
C TYR A 389 6.99 -2.92 18.09
N VAL A 390 8.01 -2.47 17.38
CA VAL A 390 8.48 -3.00 16.10
C VAL A 390 9.95 -3.35 16.27
N ASP A 391 10.32 -4.58 15.96
CA ASP A 391 11.70 -5.04 16.05
C ASP A 391 12.61 -4.36 15.03
N SER A 392 13.89 -4.44 15.27
CA SER A 392 14.93 -4.00 14.36
C SER A 392 14.93 -4.84 13.08
N TYR A 393 15.26 -4.22 11.95
CA TYR A 393 15.38 -4.90 10.67
C TYR A 393 16.47 -4.24 9.83
N SER A 394 16.82 -4.84 8.70
CA SER A 394 17.92 -4.38 7.87
C SER A 394 17.45 -3.57 6.67
N ASP A 395 18.09 -2.45 6.38
CA ASP A 395 17.92 -1.69 5.14
C ASP A 395 18.78 -2.33 4.03
N ASP A 396 18.12 -3.01 3.11
CA ASP A 396 18.72 -3.67 1.95
C ASP A 396 18.96 -2.74 0.76
N GLN A 397 18.75 -1.42 0.94
CA GLN A 397 19.03 -0.44 -0.11
C GLN A 397 20.52 -0.47 -0.49
N ASN A 398 20.79 -0.97 -1.69
CA ASN A 398 22.15 -0.99 -2.22
C ASN A 398 22.51 0.39 -2.80
N CYS A 399 23.50 1.01 -2.19
CA CYS A 399 23.98 2.32 -2.58
C CYS A 399 25.04 2.30 -3.69
N ALA A 400 25.38 1.13 -4.23
CA ALA A 400 26.44 0.96 -5.22
C ALA A 400 26.01 1.34 -6.67
N ASP A 401 24.73 1.54 -6.91
CA ASP A 401 24.15 1.75 -8.24
C ASP A 401 24.13 3.21 -8.72
N GLY A 402 24.98 4.06 -8.13
CA GLY A 402 25.23 5.41 -8.67
C GLY A 402 24.10 6.42 -8.48
N SER A 403 23.15 6.16 -7.58
CA SER A 403 22.10 7.12 -7.24
C SER A 403 22.70 8.41 -6.66
N ALA A 404 22.10 9.55 -6.92
CA ALA A 404 22.55 10.86 -6.40
C ALA A 404 22.60 10.90 -4.86
N PHE A 405 21.97 9.94 -4.20
CA PHE A 405 21.97 9.74 -2.75
C PHE A 405 23.08 8.82 -2.26
N SER A 406 23.88 8.21 -3.17
CA SER A 406 24.94 7.25 -2.83
C SER A 406 26.06 7.81 -1.96
N ALA A 407 26.26 9.12 -1.92
CA ALA A 407 27.30 9.74 -1.11
C ALA A 407 27.07 9.62 0.42
N ALA A 408 25.85 9.30 0.83
CA ALA A 408 25.45 9.15 2.24
C ALA A 408 25.27 7.67 2.64
N CYS A 409 25.28 6.75 1.67
CA CYS A 409 25.15 5.33 1.91
C CYS A 409 26.50 4.71 2.28
N THR A 410 26.60 4.13 3.44
CA THR A 410 27.73 3.25 3.80
C THR A 410 27.50 1.88 3.18
N GLN A 411 28.54 1.28 2.62
CA GLN A 411 28.44 -0.05 2.01
C GLN A 411 27.94 -1.10 3.01
N GLY A 412 26.90 -1.83 2.64
CA GLY A 412 26.32 -2.94 3.39
C GLY A 412 24.91 -2.65 3.94
N TYR A 413 24.24 -3.69 4.44
CA TYR A 413 22.97 -3.56 5.14
C TYR A 413 23.13 -2.67 6.38
N LYS A 414 22.32 -1.65 6.49
CA LYS A 414 22.28 -0.81 7.68
C LYS A 414 21.12 -1.28 8.57
N ALA A 415 21.37 -1.46 9.85
CA ALA A 415 20.32 -1.77 10.81
C ALA A 415 19.36 -0.57 10.93
N ILE A 416 18.08 -0.84 10.83
CA ILE A 416 16.99 0.05 11.22
C ILE A 416 16.67 -0.38 12.65
N GLU A 417 16.83 0.53 13.60
CA GLU A 417 16.70 0.23 15.01
C GLU A 417 15.26 -0.15 15.38
N SER A 418 15.07 -0.90 16.45
CA SER A 418 13.74 -1.18 16.99
C SER A 418 13.07 0.11 17.43
N HIS A 419 11.75 0.14 17.35
CA HIS A 419 10.96 1.32 17.66
C HIS A 419 9.83 0.97 18.63
N MET A 420 9.67 1.78 19.69
CA MET A 420 8.63 1.57 20.69
C MET A 420 7.98 2.90 21.08
N THR A 421 6.66 2.95 20.98
CA THR A 421 5.86 4.11 21.38
C THR A 421 4.89 3.75 22.50
N TRP A 422 4.56 4.74 23.33
CA TRP A 422 3.63 4.59 24.44
C TRP A 422 2.45 5.54 24.27
N ASP A 423 1.23 4.99 24.41
CA ASP A 423 0.00 5.76 24.44
C ASP A 423 -0.68 5.55 25.79
N ALA A 424 -1.40 6.57 26.27
CA ALA A 424 -2.26 6.41 27.43
C ALA A 424 -3.48 7.32 27.33
N GLN A 425 -4.58 6.88 27.95
CA GLN A 425 -5.81 7.64 28.08
C GLN A 425 -6.43 7.38 29.44
N VAL A 426 -7.02 8.43 30.01
CA VAL A 426 -7.88 8.34 31.18
C VAL A 426 -9.25 8.87 30.79
N ASN A 427 -10.31 8.13 31.16
CA ASN A 427 -11.70 8.57 31.05
C ASN A 427 -12.26 8.79 32.43
N ILE A 428 -13.03 9.87 32.56
CA ILE A 428 -13.73 10.25 33.79
C ILE A 428 -15.21 10.33 33.45
N ASP A 429 -16.01 9.47 34.06
CA ASP A 429 -17.45 9.56 34.00
C ASP A 429 -17.94 10.61 35.01
N LEU A 430 -18.14 11.82 34.52
CA LEU A 430 -18.63 12.93 35.32
C LEU A 430 -20.09 12.72 35.70
N GLY A 431 -20.88 11.95 34.91
CA GLY A 431 -22.25 11.59 35.21
C GLY A 431 -22.35 10.76 36.51
N SER A 432 -21.57 9.68 36.57
CA SER A 432 -21.41 8.87 37.79
C SER A 432 -20.83 9.66 38.95
N LEU A 433 -19.85 10.55 38.68
CA LEU A 433 -19.21 11.34 39.74
C LEU A 433 -20.09 12.38 40.36
N PHE A 434 -21.02 12.97 39.58
CA PHE A 434 -21.98 14.01 40.05
C PHE A 434 -23.42 13.49 40.23
N GLU A 435 -23.62 12.17 40.11
CA GLU A 435 -24.92 11.50 40.27
C GLU A 435 -26.01 12.10 39.34
N THR A 436 -25.68 12.39 38.07
CA THR A 436 -26.60 12.87 37.05
C THR A 436 -27.22 11.71 36.26
N GLU A 437 -28.40 11.89 35.67
CA GLU A 437 -29.05 10.88 34.82
C GLU A 437 -28.38 10.79 33.43
N GLU A 438 -27.64 11.83 33.01
CA GLU A 438 -26.96 11.93 31.72
C GLU A 438 -25.51 11.52 31.85
N ALA A 439 -24.96 10.78 30.86
CA ALA A 439 -23.58 10.39 30.86
C ALA A 439 -22.71 11.51 30.27
N TYR A 440 -21.73 11.96 31.05
CA TYR A 440 -20.69 12.93 30.65
C TYR A 440 -19.31 12.28 30.79
N ILE A 441 -18.71 11.89 29.68
CA ILE A 441 -17.40 11.22 29.71
C ILE A 441 -16.33 12.20 29.22
N LEU A 442 -15.43 12.58 30.13
CA LEU A 442 -14.23 13.36 29.81
C LEU A 442 -13.04 12.40 29.58
N SER A 443 -12.55 12.34 28.36
CA SER A 443 -11.34 11.59 27.99
C SER A 443 -10.15 12.54 27.84
N ILE A 444 -9.02 12.24 28.49
CA ILE A 444 -7.75 12.94 28.33
C ILE A 444 -6.71 11.89 27.96
N GLY A 445 -6.00 12.08 26.89
CA GLY A 445 -5.05 11.10 26.41
C GLY A 445 -3.90 11.67 25.61
N GLY A 446 -2.95 10.80 25.33
CA GLY A 446 -1.82 11.11 24.47
C GLY A 446 -1.38 9.88 23.69
N ILE A 447 -0.95 10.13 22.49
CA ILE A 447 -0.34 9.17 21.57
C ILE A 447 1.14 9.50 21.49
N ASN A 448 1.99 8.47 21.49
CA ASN A 448 3.44 8.60 21.49
C ASN A 448 3.93 9.55 22.61
N LEU A 449 3.59 9.23 23.85
CA LEU A 449 3.89 10.07 25.02
C LEU A 449 5.39 10.33 25.23
N THR A 450 6.22 9.38 24.79
CA THR A 450 7.68 9.47 24.86
C THR A 450 8.28 10.39 23.79
N ASP A 451 7.47 10.83 22.82
CA ASP A 451 7.90 11.64 21.65
C ASP A 451 9.01 10.96 20.84
N GLU A 452 8.87 9.63 20.68
CA GLU A 452 9.84 8.81 19.97
C GLU A 452 9.74 9.06 18.47
N ASN A 453 10.87 9.32 17.82
CA ASN A 453 10.93 9.51 16.37
C ASN A 453 11.18 8.18 15.67
N PRO A 454 10.60 7.98 14.46
CA PRO A 454 10.93 6.81 13.65
C PRO A 454 12.43 6.68 13.38
N PRO A 455 12.96 5.45 13.30
CA PRO A 455 14.33 5.22 12.89
C PRO A 455 14.62 5.82 11.52
N GLN A 456 15.81 6.40 11.36
CA GLN A 456 16.20 7.05 10.09
C GLN A 456 16.57 6.03 9.02
N VAL A 457 16.01 6.22 7.82
CA VAL A 457 16.42 5.52 6.58
C VAL A 457 16.62 6.52 5.45
N PHE A 458 17.46 6.15 4.47
CA PHE A 458 17.72 7.00 3.31
C PHE A 458 16.57 6.93 2.29
N THR A 459 15.52 7.70 2.58
CA THR A 459 14.39 7.92 1.65
C THR A 459 14.05 9.40 1.65
N ASN A 460 13.21 9.82 0.70
CA ASN A 460 12.69 11.20 0.67
C ASN A 460 11.92 11.57 1.94
N ALA A 461 11.33 10.59 2.62
CA ALA A 461 10.63 10.78 3.88
C ALA A 461 11.56 10.79 5.11
N GLY A 462 12.79 10.26 4.97
CA GLY A 462 13.75 10.11 6.07
C GLY A 462 13.46 8.94 7.03
N PHE A 463 12.40 8.20 6.82
CA PHE A 463 11.98 7.03 7.61
C PHE A 463 11.22 6.04 6.72
N ASP A 464 11.02 4.81 7.20
CA ASP A 464 10.21 3.81 6.50
C ASP A 464 8.71 4.05 6.76
N SER A 465 8.04 4.72 5.81
CA SER A 465 6.64 5.11 5.92
C SER A 465 5.65 3.94 5.82
N LYS A 466 6.10 2.74 5.45
CA LYS A 466 5.27 1.52 5.44
C LYS A 466 5.17 0.87 6.81
N VAL A 467 6.08 1.21 7.72
CA VAL A 467 6.20 0.58 9.04
C VAL A 467 5.94 1.56 10.18
N HIS A 468 6.39 2.80 10.06
CA HIS A 468 6.43 3.78 11.13
C HIS A 468 5.54 5.00 10.88
N ASP A 469 4.98 5.55 11.95
CA ASP A 469 4.21 6.81 11.93
C ASP A 469 5.14 7.99 12.33
N PRO A 470 5.29 9.01 11.50
CA PRO A 470 6.16 10.16 11.79
C PRO A 470 5.54 11.20 12.74
N ARG A 471 4.26 11.04 13.06
CA ARG A 471 3.60 11.97 13.98
C ARG A 471 4.18 11.81 15.37
N GLY A 472 4.85 12.80 15.87
CA GLY A 472 5.36 12.84 17.24
C GLY A 472 4.24 12.80 18.28
N ARG A 473 4.54 13.19 19.50
CA ARG A 473 3.58 13.20 20.60
C ARG A 473 2.35 14.05 20.30
N GLN A 474 1.17 13.45 20.48
CA GLN A 474 -0.12 14.12 20.36
C GLN A 474 -0.83 14.04 21.71
N ILE A 475 -1.33 15.18 22.20
CA ILE A 475 -2.16 15.25 23.41
C ILE A 475 -3.55 15.71 22.99
N TYR A 476 -4.58 15.06 23.52
CA TYR A 476 -5.96 15.40 23.22
C TYR A 476 -6.86 15.35 24.46
N ALA A 477 -7.97 16.07 24.39
CA ALA A 477 -9.08 15.97 25.31
C ALA A 477 -10.39 15.88 24.51
N ARG A 478 -11.31 15.04 24.96
CA ARG A 478 -12.62 14.82 24.35
C ARG A 478 -13.68 14.81 25.45
N LEU A 479 -14.79 15.49 25.20
CA LEU A 479 -16.01 15.39 26.03
C LEU A 479 -17.09 14.71 25.18
N ALA A 480 -17.62 13.58 25.64
CA ALA A 480 -18.79 12.92 25.08
C ALA A 480 -19.99 13.13 26.02
N ILE A 481 -21.15 13.41 25.45
CA ILE A 481 -22.40 13.63 26.18
C ILE A 481 -23.45 12.73 25.54
N GLU A 482 -24.08 11.88 26.35
CA GLU A 482 -25.20 11.04 25.93
C GLU A 482 -26.47 11.57 26.64
N PHE A 483 -27.50 11.85 25.83
CA PHE A 483 -28.77 12.42 26.28
C PHE A 483 -29.86 11.36 26.37
#